data_c786cbc922629f20ee8d21f5469fe9a8
#
_entry.id   c786cbc922629f20ee8d21f5469fe9a8
#
_cell.length_a   1.000
_cell.length_b   1.000
_cell.length_c   1.000
_cell.angle_alpha   90.00
_cell.angle_beta   90.00
_cell.angle_gamma   90.00
#
_symmetry.space_group_name_H-M   'P 1'
#
loop_
_entity.id
_entity.type
_entity.pdbx_description
1 polymer ?
#
loop_
_entity_poly.entity_id
_entity_poly.type
_entity_poly.pdbx_seq_one_letter_code
_entity_poly.pdbx_strand_id
1 'polypeptide(L)'
;MTVSESIIRWLKTFDPEEYWKMKQIDTDIQSAKVDSYSLVKEPVRNEKTYVTGRKVITDHYMLRARLSSQENTDCVENNGFGEALEDWVSEQNRIKNFPRIPDATVQHIGVTTPFYMGKTATDNSIYQLTVAVRYEKKEKDPLL
;
A
#
# COMPACT_ATOMS: atom_id res chain seq x y z
N MET A 1 -1.96 10.20 14.08
CA MET A 1 -1.46 9.35 12.99
C MET A 1 -2.50 9.29 11.88
N THR A 2 -2.08 9.52 10.66
CA THR A 2 -2.98 9.43 9.49
C THR A 2 -3.13 7.99 9.03
N VAL A 3 -4.15 7.75 8.19
CA VAL A 3 -4.33 6.42 7.55
C VAL A 3 -3.09 6.07 6.70
N SER A 4 -2.56 7.05 5.96
CA SER A 4 -1.36 6.85 5.15
C SER A 4 -0.16 6.38 5.99
N GLU A 5 0.07 7.02 7.12
CA GLU A 5 1.16 6.63 8.03
C GLU A 5 0.97 5.21 8.57
N SER A 6 -0.27 4.84 8.88
CA SER A 6 -0.60 3.49 9.37
C SER A 6 -0.27 2.43 8.30
N ILE A 7 -0.60 2.71 7.05
CA ILE A 7 -0.32 1.80 5.95
C ILE A 7 1.18 1.72 5.68
N ILE A 8 1.89 2.84 5.74
CA ILE A 8 3.35 2.87 5.58
C ILE A 8 4.02 2.02 6.65
N ARG A 9 3.62 2.14 7.91
CA ARG A 9 4.17 1.33 8.99
C ARG A 9 3.92 -0.15 8.77
N TRP A 10 2.73 -0.49 8.32
CA TRP A 10 2.37 -1.86 8.01
C TRP A 10 3.21 -2.42 6.84
N LEU A 11 3.36 -1.65 5.76
CA LEU A 11 4.18 -2.04 4.62
C LEU A 11 5.65 -2.25 4.99
N LYS A 12 6.18 -1.48 5.94
CA LYS A 12 7.55 -1.63 6.40
C LYS A 12 7.80 -2.95 7.13
N THR A 13 6.76 -3.66 7.54
CA THR A 13 6.90 -5.00 8.12
C THR A 13 7.12 -6.08 7.06
N PHE A 14 6.91 -5.75 5.79
CA PHE A 14 7.27 -6.62 4.68
C PHE A 14 8.78 -6.75 4.62
N ASP A 15 9.28 -7.94 4.88
CA ASP A 15 10.71 -8.25 4.86
C ASP A 15 10.91 -9.53 4.08
N PRO A 16 11.01 -9.45 2.75
CA PRO A 16 11.36 -10.61 1.93
C PRO A 16 12.81 -10.97 2.21
N GLU A 17 13.05 -12.22 2.53
CA GLU A 17 14.29 -12.75 3.16
C GLU A 17 15.60 -12.37 2.47
N GLU A 18 15.63 -11.94 1.21
CA GLU A 18 16.88 -11.89 0.48
C GLU A 18 17.28 -10.55 -0.13
N TYR A 19 16.34 -9.65 -0.53
CA TYR A 19 16.75 -8.56 -1.42
C TYR A 19 16.15 -7.19 -1.16
N TRP A 20 14.99 -7.10 -0.47
CA TRP A 20 14.19 -5.91 -0.55
C TRP A 20 13.76 -5.44 0.84
N LYS A 21 14.25 -4.30 1.24
CA LYS A 21 13.72 -3.62 2.41
C LYS A 21 13.25 -2.25 1.98
N MET A 22 11.97 -2.01 2.08
CA MET A 22 11.43 -0.66 1.91
C MET A 22 11.75 0.12 3.17
N LYS A 23 12.97 0.65 3.26
CA LYS A 23 13.47 1.34 4.46
C LYS A 23 12.76 2.65 4.69
N GLN A 24 12.37 3.32 3.62
CA GLN A 24 11.69 4.60 3.66
C GLN A 24 10.62 4.63 2.58
N ILE A 25 9.42 4.99 2.97
CA ILE A 25 8.30 5.19 2.06
C ILE A 25 7.82 6.63 2.26
N ASP A 26 7.96 7.45 1.23
CA ASP A 26 7.51 8.84 1.25
C ASP A 26 6.00 8.92 1.00
N THR A 27 5.38 10.01 1.42
CA THR A 27 3.95 10.23 1.21
C THR A 27 3.75 11.20 0.06
N ASP A 28 2.98 10.76 -0.96
CA ASP A 28 2.54 11.56 -2.11
C ASP A 28 3.65 12.10 -3.02
N ILE A 29 4.91 12.10 -2.60
CA ILE A 29 6.03 12.62 -3.38
C ILE A 29 6.96 11.47 -3.75
N GLN A 30 7.28 11.33 -5.04
CA GLN A 30 8.21 10.35 -5.53
C GLN A 30 9.59 10.97 -5.74
N SER A 31 10.60 10.43 -5.06
CA SER A 31 11.99 10.81 -5.25
C SER A 31 12.50 10.41 -6.65
N ALA A 32 13.45 11.17 -7.18
CA ALA A 32 14.14 10.81 -8.42
C ALA A 32 15.19 9.71 -8.24
N LYS A 33 15.48 9.32 -6.99
CA LYS A 33 16.47 8.30 -6.68
C LYS A 33 15.95 6.91 -7.00
N VAL A 34 16.83 6.05 -7.54
CA VAL A 34 16.56 4.62 -7.69
C VAL A 34 16.41 3.99 -6.30
N ASP A 35 15.56 2.97 -6.20
CA ASP A 35 15.17 2.32 -4.94
C ASP A 35 14.42 3.24 -3.99
N SER A 36 13.69 4.20 -4.52
CA SER A 36 12.81 5.06 -3.75
C SER A 36 11.36 4.56 -3.83
N TYR A 37 10.64 4.74 -2.72
CA TYR A 37 9.26 4.27 -2.58
C TYR A 37 8.37 5.42 -2.11
N SER A 38 7.15 5.46 -2.60
CA SER A 38 6.14 6.40 -2.11
C SER A 38 4.76 5.75 -2.06
N LEU A 39 3.96 6.19 -1.12
CA LEU A 39 2.56 5.80 -1.00
C LEU A 39 1.69 7.00 -1.36
N VAL A 40 0.87 6.86 -2.39
CA VAL A 40 0.00 7.91 -2.90
C VAL A 40 -1.45 7.53 -2.66
N LYS A 41 -2.19 8.40 -1.99
CA LYS A 41 -3.62 8.20 -1.81
C LYS A 41 -4.34 8.50 -3.11
N GLU A 42 -5.14 7.55 -3.59
CA GLU A 42 -5.98 7.77 -4.76
C GLU A 42 -7.22 8.58 -4.38
N PRO A 43 -7.74 9.40 -5.29
CA PRO A 43 -8.89 10.27 -5.00
C PRO A 43 -10.22 9.53 -4.94
N VAL A 44 -10.22 8.22 -5.07
CA VAL A 44 -11.42 7.40 -5.06
C VAL A 44 -11.66 6.83 -3.66
N ARG A 45 -12.83 7.11 -3.12
CA ARG A 45 -13.25 6.57 -1.81
C ARG A 45 -14.66 6.04 -1.91
N ASN A 46 -14.88 4.83 -1.43
CA ASN A 46 -16.20 4.28 -1.23
C ASN A 46 -16.57 4.41 0.25
N GLU A 47 -17.70 5.04 0.51
CA GLU A 47 -18.20 5.22 1.86
C GLU A 47 -19.61 4.67 1.96
N LYS A 48 -19.85 3.80 2.93
CA LYS A 48 -21.15 3.19 3.16
C LYS A 48 -21.56 3.52 4.59
N THR A 49 -22.71 4.20 4.72
CA THR A 49 -23.30 4.54 6.02
C THR A 49 -24.49 3.64 6.26
N TYR A 50 -24.52 3.00 7.43
CA TYR A 50 -25.63 2.16 7.86
C TYR A 50 -26.61 2.96 8.69
N VAL A 51 -27.85 2.44 8.81
CA VAL A 51 -28.93 3.07 9.60
C VAL A 51 -28.50 3.29 11.05
N THR A 52 -27.65 2.43 11.57
CA THR A 52 -27.13 2.54 12.94
C THR A 52 -26.08 3.66 13.11
N GLY A 53 -25.72 4.37 12.03
CA GLY A 53 -24.67 5.38 12.04
C GLY A 53 -23.28 4.84 11.73
N ARG A 54 -23.08 3.52 11.62
CA ARG A 54 -21.81 2.93 11.25
C ARG A 54 -21.37 3.41 9.88
N LYS A 55 -20.09 3.75 9.77
CA LYS A 55 -19.48 4.10 8.48
C LYS A 55 -18.37 3.11 8.14
N VAL A 56 -18.51 2.49 6.98
CA VAL A 56 -17.46 1.62 6.41
C VAL A 56 -16.86 2.32 5.21
N ILE A 57 -15.56 2.53 5.25
CA ILE A 57 -14.80 3.28 4.24
C ILE A 57 -13.84 2.35 3.55
N THR A 58 -13.79 2.44 2.22
CA THR A 58 -12.76 1.78 1.43
C THR A 58 -11.93 2.84 0.72
N ASP A 59 -10.66 2.95 1.10
CA ASP A 59 -9.70 3.86 0.51
C ASP A 59 -8.70 3.06 -0.34
N HIS A 60 -8.21 3.71 -1.39
CA HIS A 60 -7.23 3.11 -2.30
C HIS A 60 -5.90 3.86 -2.18
N TYR A 61 -4.82 3.10 -2.06
CA TYR A 61 -3.47 3.63 -1.97
C TYR A 61 -2.59 2.97 -3.02
N MET A 62 -1.82 3.79 -3.73
CA MET A 62 -0.88 3.31 -4.72
C MET A 62 0.53 3.37 -4.15
N LEU A 63 1.18 2.21 -4.10
CA LEU A 63 2.60 2.12 -3.79
C LEU A 63 3.37 2.27 -5.11
N ARG A 64 4.25 3.26 -5.16
CA ARG A 64 5.16 3.50 -6.28
C ARG A 64 6.58 3.16 -5.87
N ALA A 65 7.26 2.45 -6.73
CA ALA A 65 8.66 2.09 -6.54
C ALA A 65 9.45 2.49 -7.77
N ARG A 66 10.48 3.33 -7.59
CA ARG A 66 11.42 3.62 -8.66
C ARG A 66 12.57 2.65 -8.56
N LEU A 67 12.66 1.76 -9.53
CA LEU A 67 13.61 0.66 -9.53
C LEU A 67 14.46 0.69 -10.80
N SER A 68 15.68 0.16 -10.70
CA SER A 68 16.55 0.00 -11.86
C SER A 68 15.89 -0.92 -12.89
N SER A 69 15.97 -0.55 -14.16
CA SER A 69 15.43 -1.34 -15.28
C SER A 69 16.40 -1.35 -16.48
N GLN A 70 17.70 -1.18 -16.21
CA GLN A 70 18.71 -1.13 -17.26
C GLN A 70 18.87 -2.46 -17.99
N GLU A 71 18.75 -3.57 -17.27
CA GLU A 71 18.96 -4.92 -17.78
C GLU A 71 17.71 -5.78 -17.56
N ASN A 72 17.59 -6.84 -18.35
CA ASN A 72 16.50 -7.80 -18.20
C ASN A 72 16.50 -8.46 -16.82
N THR A 73 17.67 -8.70 -16.23
CA THR A 73 17.78 -9.22 -14.87
C THR A 73 17.15 -8.30 -13.85
N ASP A 74 17.30 -6.99 -14.01
CA ASP A 74 16.64 -6.00 -13.14
C ASP A 74 15.12 -6.13 -13.22
N CYS A 75 14.60 -6.25 -14.44
CA CYS A 75 13.14 -6.37 -14.64
C CYS A 75 12.59 -7.67 -14.04
N VAL A 76 13.33 -8.76 -14.15
CA VAL A 76 12.95 -10.05 -13.55
C VAL A 76 12.92 -9.95 -12.03
N GLU A 77 13.93 -9.31 -11.43
CA GLU A 77 14.00 -9.09 -9.98
C GLU A 77 12.86 -8.19 -9.51
N ASN A 78 12.55 -7.13 -10.26
CA ASN A 78 11.47 -6.21 -9.93
C ASN A 78 10.11 -6.92 -9.94
N ASN A 79 9.87 -7.77 -10.92
CA ASN A 79 8.65 -8.58 -10.97
C ASN A 79 8.59 -9.58 -9.82
N GLY A 80 9.72 -10.17 -9.45
CA GLY A 80 9.83 -11.06 -8.29
C GLY A 80 9.47 -10.35 -6.99
N PHE A 81 9.95 -9.12 -6.81
CA PHE A 81 9.57 -8.27 -5.68
C PHE A 81 8.05 -8.01 -5.66
N GLY A 82 7.48 -7.67 -6.82
CA GLY A 82 6.05 -7.42 -6.93
C GLY A 82 5.20 -8.62 -6.56
N GLU A 83 5.56 -9.79 -7.07
CA GLU A 83 4.85 -11.04 -6.75
C GLU A 83 4.96 -11.38 -5.27
N ALA A 84 6.14 -11.22 -4.68
CA ALA A 84 6.34 -11.44 -3.25
C ALA A 84 5.50 -10.48 -2.41
N LEU A 85 5.42 -9.22 -2.79
CA LEU A 85 4.61 -8.22 -2.10
C LEU A 85 3.11 -8.54 -2.20
N GLU A 86 2.64 -8.92 -3.38
CA GLU A 86 1.24 -9.33 -3.59
C GLU A 86 0.87 -10.53 -2.72
N ASP A 87 1.72 -11.53 -2.68
CA ASP A 87 1.52 -12.73 -1.86
C ASP A 87 1.53 -12.38 -0.37
N TRP A 88 2.43 -11.50 0.05
CA TRP A 88 2.49 -11.03 1.43
C TRP A 88 1.21 -10.30 1.84
N VAL A 89 0.70 -9.39 1.01
CA VAL A 89 -0.56 -8.69 1.29
C VAL A 89 -1.71 -9.67 1.43
N SER A 90 -1.81 -10.64 0.54
CA SER A 90 -2.81 -11.70 0.61
C SER A 90 -2.73 -12.48 1.91
N GLU A 91 -1.52 -12.86 2.32
CA GLU A 91 -1.29 -13.59 3.56
C GLU A 91 -1.63 -12.77 4.79
N GLN A 92 -1.25 -11.49 4.81
CA GLN A 92 -1.60 -10.59 5.92
C GLN A 92 -3.12 -10.44 6.05
N ASN A 93 -3.82 -10.36 4.94
CA ASN A 93 -5.28 -10.32 4.95
C ASN A 93 -5.87 -11.62 5.50
N ARG A 94 -5.34 -12.77 5.10
CA ARG A 94 -5.79 -14.08 5.55
C ARG A 94 -5.64 -14.25 7.06
N ILE A 95 -4.51 -13.84 7.63
CA ILE A 95 -4.24 -13.95 9.07
C ILE A 95 -4.75 -12.75 9.86
N LYS A 96 -5.39 -11.81 9.20
CA LYS A 96 -5.94 -10.56 9.80
C LYS A 96 -4.90 -9.69 10.48
N ASN A 97 -3.68 -9.68 9.96
CA ASN A 97 -2.63 -8.77 10.40
C ASN A 97 -2.71 -7.47 9.60
N PHE A 98 -3.61 -6.62 10.03
CA PHE A 98 -3.95 -5.38 9.31
C PHE A 98 -3.15 -4.17 9.80
N PRO A 99 -3.04 -3.11 8.96
CA PRO A 99 -2.57 -1.82 9.47
C PRO A 99 -3.44 -1.35 10.63
N ARG A 100 -2.80 -0.72 11.61
CA ARG A 100 -3.53 -0.16 12.76
C ARG A 100 -3.93 1.28 12.46
N ILE A 101 -5.18 1.46 12.10
CA ILE A 101 -5.74 2.79 11.83
C ILE A 101 -6.38 3.31 13.12
N PRO A 102 -5.97 4.51 13.61
CA PRO A 102 -6.54 5.07 14.83
C PRO A 102 -8.05 5.26 14.71
N ASP A 103 -8.77 4.94 15.78
CA ASP A 103 -10.22 5.07 15.87
C ASP A 103 -10.99 4.34 14.78
N ALA A 104 -10.43 3.25 14.28
CA ALA A 104 -11.05 2.44 13.25
C ALA A 104 -10.71 0.97 13.42
N THR A 105 -11.54 0.12 12.86
CA THR A 105 -11.30 -1.32 12.79
C THR A 105 -11.15 -1.72 11.33
N VAL A 106 -9.97 -2.19 10.95
CA VAL A 106 -9.73 -2.65 9.57
C VAL A 106 -10.41 -4.00 9.38
N GLN A 107 -11.13 -4.14 8.29
CA GLN A 107 -11.88 -5.35 7.94
C GLN A 107 -11.22 -6.15 6.85
N HIS A 108 -10.53 -5.48 5.92
CA HIS A 108 -9.96 -6.10 4.75
C HIS A 108 -8.87 -5.21 4.16
N ILE A 109 -7.83 -5.82 3.64
CA ILE A 109 -6.85 -5.15 2.80
C ILE A 109 -6.49 -6.10 1.66
N GLY A 110 -6.41 -5.57 0.44
CA GLY A 110 -6.10 -6.42 -0.70
C GLY A 110 -5.56 -5.61 -1.87
N VAL A 111 -4.87 -6.30 -2.76
CA VAL A 111 -4.35 -5.73 -3.99
C VAL A 111 -5.49 -5.63 -5.00
N THR A 112 -5.74 -4.42 -5.50
CA THR A 112 -6.75 -4.19 -6.54
C THR A 112 -6.12 -4.02 -7.91
N THR A 113 -4.91 -3.50 -7.97
CA THR A 113 -4.12 -3.44 -9.19
C THR A 113 -2.77 -4.10 -8.93
N PRO A 114 -2.44 -5.17 -9.66
CA PRO A 114 -1.18 -5.88 -9.49
C PRO A 114 0.02 -4.99 -9.78
N PHE A 115 1.17 -5.39 -9.27
CA PHE A 115 2.43 -4.69 -9.48
C PHE A 115 2.80 -4.70 -10.96
N TYR A 116 3.03 -3.53 -11.55
CA TYR A 116 3.35 -3.40 -12.95
C TYR A 116 4.24 -2.18 -13.22
N MET A 117 4.92 -2.20 -14.36
CA MET A 117 5.73 -1.07 -14.81
C MET A 117 4.82 0.01 -15.39
N GLY A 118 4.72 1.14 -14.69
CA GLY A 118 3.86 2.24 -15.12
C GLY A 118 4.58 3.24 -16.01
N LYS A 119 5.74 3.73 -15.61
CA LYS A 119 6.53 4.71 -16.35
C LYS A 119 7.95 4.21 -16.54
N THR A 120 8.49 4.38 -17.76
CA THR A 120 9.88 4.02 -18.04
C THR A 120 10.73 5.25 -18.29
N ALA A 121 11.98 5.20 -17.83
CA ALA A 121 13.04 6.13 -18.17
C ALA A 121 14.21 5.31 -18.74
N THR A 122 15.32 5.97 -19.07
CA THR A 122 16.45 5.28 -19.74
C THR A 122 17.04 4.15 -18.93
N ASP A 123 17.16 4.33 -17.61
CA ASP A 123 17.87 3.40 -16.72
C ASP A 123 17.04 2.96 -15.50
N ASN A 124 15.85 3.52 -15.34
CA ASN A 124 14.96 3.15 -14.24
C ASN A 124 13.51 3.28 -14.66
N SER A 125 12.64 2.68 -13.89
CA SER A 125 11.20 2.71 -14.15
C SER A 125 10.44 2.85 -12.85
N ILE A 126 9.24 3.44 -12.94
CA ILE A 126 8.32 3.48 -11.82
C ILE A 126 7.36 2.32 -11.96
N TYR A 127 7.42 1.41 -10.99
CA TYR A 127 6.47 0.32 -10.81
C TYR A 127 5.40 0.78 -9.82
N GLN A 128 4.21 0.26 -9.96
CA GLN A 128 3.12 0.64 -9.06
C GLN A 128 2.19 -0.53 -8.78
N LEU A 129 1.60 -0.50 -7.60
CA LEU A 129 0.66 -1.48 -7.10
C LEU A 129 -0.38 -0.73 -6.28
N THR A 130 -1.65 -1.05 -6.45
CA THR A 130 -2.72 -0.43 -5.68
C THR A 130 -3.30 -1.41 -4.67
N VAL A 131 -3.43 -0.96 -3.44
CA VAL A 131 -4.13 -1.70 -2.38
C VAL A 131 -5.39 -0.94 -1.97
N ALA A 132 -6.44 -1.68 -1.68
CA ALA A 132 -7.65 -1.15 -1.08
C ALA A 132 -7.72 -1.59 0.37
N VAL A 133 -7.97 -0.65 1.26
CA VAL A 133 -8.17 -0.92 2.68
C VAL A 133 -9.60 -0.56 3.05
N ARG A 134 -10.31 -1.52 3.65
CA ARG A 134 -11.67 -1.32 4.13
C ARG A 134 -11.65 -1.31 5.64
N TYR A 135 -12.18 -0.24 6.21
CA TYR A 135 -12.22 -0.07 7.65
C TYR A 135 -13.52 0.58 8.11
N GLU A 136 -13.91 0.27 9.34
CA GLU A 136 -15.06 0.86 10.00
C GLU A 136 -14.57 1.89 11.00
N LYS A 137 -15.05 3.14 10.84
CA LYS A 137 -14.79 4.20 11.82
C LYS A 137 -15.59 3.96 13.08
N LYS A 138 -14.92 4.10 14.22
CA LYS A 138 -15.61 4.13 15.51
C LYS A 138 -16.35 5.46 15.62
N GLU A 139 -17.63 5.37 15.97
CA GLU A 139 -18.40 6.58 16.26
C GLU A 139 -17.93 7.22 17.55
N LYS A 140 -17.82 8.54 17.51
CA LYS A 140 -17.75 9.30 18.74
C LYS A 140 -19.14 9.36 19.35
N ASP A 141 -19.26 8.96 20.61
CA ASP A 141 -20.50 9.15 21.35
C ASP A 141 -20.76 10.66 21.45
N PRO A 142 -21.86 11.18 20.88
CA PRO A 142 -22.15 12.60 20.92
C PRO A 142 -22.44 13.13 22.32
N LEU A 143 -22.58 12.25 23.29
CA LEU A 143 -22.85 12.63 24.70
C LEU A 143 -21.56 12.69 25.54
N LEU A 144 -20.42 12.39 24.93
CA LEU A 144 -19.13 12.45 25.64
C LEU A 144 -18.32 13.69 25.27
#